data_116464c937e2dba697ac6eab8be12284
#
_entry.id   116464c937e2dba697ac6eab8be12284
#
_cell.length_a   1.000
_cell.length_b   1.000
_cell.length_c   1.000
_cell.angle_alpha   90.00
_cell.angle_beta   90.00
_cell.angle_gamma   90.00
#
_symmetry.space_group_name_H-M   'P 1'
#
loop_
_entity.id
_entity.type
_entity.pdbx_description
1 polymer ?
#
loop_
_entity_poly.entity_id
_entity_poly.type
_entity_poly.pdbx_seq_one_letter_code
_entity_poly.pdbx_strand_id
1 'polypeptide(L)'
;MTKLSDRLQRLAPSATLAMSQKSSEMKAQGIDVINMSVGEPDFNTPDHIKQAAKLAVDENYSRYSPVPGYPSLRQAITRKLERENHLHYTPAEILVSNGAKQSVCNTIMALVNDGEEVIIPAPYWVSYPQMVKLAGGEPVIVEAGFDQNFKMTPEQLEAAITPKTRMIILCSPSNPTGSVYSHDELKALAEVILKHEDLFVLADEIYEHINYIGKHESIAQFEGMKERAIIVNGVSKAYAMTGWRIGYIAAPEWIVKGCNKLQGQYTSGPCSVSQKAAEYAYTASQECVEEMRQAFERRRDLIVKLAKDIPGLEVNVPEGAFYLFPKCSSFYGKTDGEVTINNSTDFAMYLLEKGHVATVGGDAFGDPECFRMSYATSDENIVEAMKRIKEVTSKLR
;
A
#
# COMPACT_ATOMS: atom_id res chain seq x y z
N MET A 1 3.23 -7.51 37.32
CA MET A 1 3.61 -6.88 36.06
C MET A 1 2.33 -6.40 35.39
N THR A 2 2.27 -5.11 35.03
CA THR A 2 1.19 -4.59 34.18
C THR A 2 1.31 -5.22 32.80
N LYS A 3 0.28 -5.92 32.34
CA LYS A 3 0.26 -6.69 31.10
C LYS A 3 -0.71 -6.03 30.13
N LEU A 4 -0.25 -5.71 28.90
CA LEU A 4 -1.13 -5.28 27.83
C LEU A 4 -2.11 -6.41 27.47
N SER A 5 -3.21 -6.07 26.81
CA SER A 5 -4.17 -7.08 26.33
C SER A 5 -3.49 -8.09 25.40
N ASP A 6 -3.94 -9.35 25.42
CA ASP A 6 -3.40 -10.40 24.56
C ASP A 6 -3.49 -10.03 23.07
N ARG A 7 -4.52 -9.25 22.69
CA ARG A 7 -4.68 -8.70 21.36
C ARG A 7 -3.49 -7.85 20.93
N LEU A 8 -2.97 -6.95 21.80
CA LEU A 8 -1.82 -6.11 21.48
C LEU A 8 -0.49 -6.88 21.53
N GLN A 9 -0.41 -7.94 22.34
CA GLN A 9 0.79 -8.77 22.40
C GLN A 9 1.04 -9.59 21.13
N ARG A 10 0.00 -9.85 20.33
CA ARG A 10 0.11 -10.54 19.03
C ARG A 10 0.65 -9.65 17.91
N LEU A 11 0.66 -8.33 18.10
CA LEU A 11 1.06 -7.38 17.05
C LEU A 11 2.57 -7.12 17.07
N ALA A 12 3.18 -7.16 15.88
CA ALA A 12 4.56 -6.72 15.69
C ALA A 12 4.62 -5.20 15.41
N PRO A 13 5.69 -4.50 15.85
CA PRO A 13 5.95 -3.12 15.44
C PRO A 13 6.12 -2.99 13.93
N SER A 14 5.82 -1.80 13.39
CA SER A 14 6.00 -1.54 11.96
C SER A 14 7.48 -1.32 11.61
N ALA A 15 8.08 -2.22 10.83
CA ALA A 15 9.48 -2.13 10.40
C ALA A 15 9.75 -0.84 9.59
N THR A 16 8.78 -0.40 8.76
CA THR A 16 8.91 0.84 7.98
C THR A 16 8.97 2.08 8.86
N LEU A 17 8.16 2.14 9.93
CA LEU A 17 8.19 3.24 10.89
C LEU A 17 9.48 3.23 11.73
N ALA A 18 9.95 2.06 12.16
CA ALA A 18 11.19 1.92 12.90
C ALA A 18 12.40 2.40 12.07
N MET A 19 12.48 2.02 10.80
CA MET A 19 13.55 2.47 9.90
C MET A 19 13.48 3.98 9.65
N SER A 20 12.29 4.52 9.44
CA SER A 20 12.10 5.97 9.26
C SER A 20 12.50 6.77 10.51
N GLN A 21 12.17 6.26 11.70
CA GLN A 21 12.58 6.86 12.96
C GLN A 21 14.11 6.88 13.10
N LYS A 22 14.77 5.73 12.87
CA LYS A 22 16.24 5.62 12.94
C LYS A 22 16.92 6.56 11.94
N SER A 23 16.40 6.66 10.72
CA SER A 23 16.87 7.63 9.72
C SER A 23 16.75 9.08 10.24
N SER A 24 15.63 9.44 10.88
CA SER A 24 15.40 10.77 11.45
C SER A 24 16.34 11.08 12.61
N GLU A 25 16.60 10.09 13.47
CA GLU A 25 17.57 10.20 14.58
C GLU A 25 19.00 10.47 14.08
N MET A 26 19.43 9.75 13.02
CA MET A 26 20.73 9.98 12.38
C MET A 26 20.82 11.37 11.74
N LYS A 27 19.76 11.82 11.07
CA LYS A 27 19.69 13.19 10.51
C LYS A 27 19.80 14.26 11.62
N ALA A 28 19.16 14.04 12.75
CA ALA A 28 19.25 14.96 13.91
C ALA A 28 20.68 15.04 14.48
N GLN A 29 21.51 14.02 14.27
CA GLN A 29 22.94 14.00 14.62
C GLN A 29 23.84 14.63 13.54
N GLY A 30 23.26 15.19 12.47
CA GLY A 30 23.99 15.83 11.38
C GLY A 30 24.47 14.87 10.28
N ILE A 31 24.04 13.61 10.29
CA ILE A 31 24.39 12.62 9.27
C ILE A 31 23.48 12.82 8.05
N ASP A 32 24.07 12.92 6.86
CA ASP A 32 23.35 13.06 5.60
C ASP A 32 22.77 11.71 5.16
N VAL A 33 21.55 11.39 5.61
CA VAL A 33 20.82 10.16 5.27
C VAL A 33 19.81 10.42 4.17
N ILE A 34 19.87 9.64 3.09
CA ILE A 34 18.83 9.59 2.05
C ILE A 34 17.78 8.58 2.47
N ASN A 35 16.54 9.03 2.69
CA ASN A 35 15.48 8.16 3.17
C ASN A 35 14.63 7.61 2.02
N MET A 36 14.83 6.35 1.67
CA MET A 36 14.05 5.58 0.70
C MET A 36 13.17 4.51 1.38
N SER A 37 12.96 4.60 2.69
CA SER A 37 12.13 3.65 3.45
C SER A 37 10.65 4.04 3.49
N VAL A 38 10.31 5.31 3.24
CA VAL A 38 8.95 5.85 3.40
C VAL A 38 8.12 5.70 2.14
N GLY A 39 6.90 5.23 2.29
CA GLY A 39 5.93 5.10 1.19
C GLY A 39 5.05 6.35 1.04
N GLU A 40 5.63 7.49 0.72
CA GLU A 40 4.95 8.78 0.60
C GLU A 40 5.43 9.54 -0.64
N PRO A 41 4.51 10.11 -1.47
CA PRO A 41 4.90 11.00 -2.55
C PRO A 41 5.69 12.20 -2.01
N ASP A 42 6.75 12.59 -2.69
CA ASP A 42 7.58 13.77 -2.37
C ASP A 42 7.01 15.09 -2.91
N PHE A 43 5.89 14.99 -3.62
CA PHE A 43 5.17 16.15 -4.13
C PHE A 43 4.35 16.83 -3.04
N ASN A 44 4.16 18.13 -3.18
CA ASN A 44 3.16 18.84 -2.40
C ASN A 44 1.75 18.52 -2.92
N THR A 45 0.76 18.52 -2.04
CA THR A 45 -0.65 18.54 -2.45
C THR A 45 -0.88 19.69 -3.44
N PRO A 46 -1.52 19.45 -4.60
CA PRO A 46 -1.76 20.47 -5.62
C PRO A 46 -2.45 21.73 -5.06
N ASP A 47 -2.05 22.91 -5.57
CA ASP A 47 -2.50 24.19 -5.00
C ASP A 47 -4.00 24.38 -5.06
N HIS A 48 -4.67 23.96 -6.14
CA HIS A 48 -6.13 24.05 -6.27
C HIS A 48 -6.86 23.22 -5.19
N ILE A 49 -6.31 22.06 -4.80
CA ILE A 49 -6.85 21.24 -3.71
C ILE A 49 -6.64 21.93 -2.34
N LYS A 50 -5.46 22.54 -2.14
CA LYS A 50 -5.20 23.34 -0.93
C LYS A 50 -6.13 24.55 -0.81
N GLN A 51 -6.47 25.21 -1.93
CA GLN A 51 -7.44 26.31 -1.92
C GLN A 51 -8.84 25.84 -1.54
N ALA A 52 -9.29 24.66 -2.04
CA ALA A 52 -10.57 24.08 -1.64
C ALA A 52 -10.61 23.80 -0.12
N ALA A 53 -9.50 23.35 0.48
CA ALA A 53 -9.43 23.18 1.92
C ALA A 53 -9.53 24.51 2.70
N LYS A 54 -8.83 25.57 2.23
CA LYS A 54 -8.91 26.88 2.85
C LYS A 54 -10.34 27.43 2.80
N LEU A 55 -11.00 27.31 1.65
CA LEU A 55 -12.40 27.69 1.51
C LEU A 55 -13.29 26.92 2.47
N ALA A 56 -13.08 25.61 2.64
CA ALA A 56 -13.84 24.81 3.60
C ALA A 56 -13.65 25.29 5.05
N VAL A 57 -12.47 25.79 5.43
CA VAL A 57 -12.23 26.43 6.74
C VAL A 57 -13.05 27.72 6.85
N ASP A 58 -13.02 28.59 5.84
CA ASP A 58 -13.73 29.86 5.80
C ASP A 58 -15.26 29.66 5.82
N GLU A 59 -15.75 28.59 5.18
CA GLU A 59 -17.14 28.17 5.19
C GLU A 59 -17.57 27.41 6.46
N ASN A 60 -16.70 27.32 7.46
CA ASN A 60 -16.99 26.70 8.75
C ASN A 60 -17.33 25.20 8.70
N TYR A 61 -16.65 24.41 7.84
CA TYR A 61 -16.68 22.95 7.92
C TYR A 61 -15.92 22.44 9.15
N SER A 62 -16.36 22.84 10.33
CA SER A 62 -15.72 22.58 11.63
C SER A 62 -16.56 21.70 12.57
N ARG A 63 -17.73 21.24 12.11
CA ARG A 63 -18.63 20.38 12.89
C ARG A 63 -18.48 18.92 12.49
N TYR A 64 -19.02 18.01 13.31
CA TYR A 64 -19.08 16.60 12.98
C TYR A 64 -19.74 16.36 11.62
N SER A 65 -19.05 15.63 10.76
CA SER A 65 -19.62 15.11 9.52
C SER A 65 -20.43 13.82 9.78
N PRO A 66 -21.31 13.42 8.87
CA PRO A 66 -21.87 12.07 8.89
C PRO A 66 -20.76 11.01 8.93
N VAL A 67 -20.94 9.93 9.71
CA VAL A 67 -19.94 8.86 9.86
C VAL A 67 -19.45 8.32 8.51
N PRO A 68 -20.34 8.02 7.52
CA PRO A 68 -19.88 7.50 6.23
C PRO A 68 -19.28 8.58 5.29
N GLY A 69 -19.11 9.79 5.75
CA GLY A 69 -18.63 10.93 4.96
C GLY A 69 -19.77 11.75 4.35
N TYR A 70 -19.43 12.95 3.88
CA TYR A 70 -20.40 13.84 3.24
C TYR A 70 -21.04 13.19 2.02
N PRO A 71 -22.37 13.36 1.81
CA PRO A 71 -23.06 12.82 0.63
C PRO A 71 -22.43 13.30 -0.70
N SER A 72 -21.99 14.56 -0.76
CA SER A 72 -21.33 15.13 -1.94
C SER A 72 -20.00 14.43 -2.27
N LEU A 73 -19.16 14.13 -1.27
CA LEU A 73 -17.93 13.38 -1.47
C LEU A 73 -18.22 11.94 -1.91
N ARG A 74 -19.17 11.24 -1.27
CA ARG A 74 -19.55 9.89 -1.69
C ARG A 74 -20.05 9.85 -3.13
N GLN A 75 -20.81 10.86 -3.55
CA GLN A 75 -21.24 10.99 -4.93
C GLN A 75 -20.08 11.32 -5.89
N ALA A 76 -19.10 12.14 -5.47
CA ALA A 76 -17.89 12.38 -6.27
C ALA A 76 -17.09 11.09 -6.48
N ILE A 77 -16.99 10.24 -5.45
CA ILE A 77 -16.33 8.93 -5.52
C ILE A 77 -17.07 8.00 -6.50
N THR A 78 -18.41 7.92 -6.44
CA THR A 78 -19.16 7.07 -7.39
C THR A 78 -18.96 7.51 -8.84
N ARG A 79 -18.95 8.83 -9.10
CA ARG A 79 -18.67 9.38 -10.44
C ARG A 79 -17.25 9.08 -10.90
N LYS A 80 -16.26 9.10 -9.99
CA LYS A 80 -14.88 8.71 -10.27
C LYS A 80 -14.82 7.24 -10.67
N LEU A 81 -15.44 6.34 -9.90
CA LEU A 81 -15.45 4.90 -10.18
C LEU A 81 -16.12 4.60 -11.53
N GLU A 82 -17.20 5.29 -11.88
CA GLU A 82 -17.84 5.15 -13.17
C GLU A 82 -16.97 5.67 -14.32
N ARG A 83 -16.40 6.87 -14.18
CA ARG A 83 -15.59 7.53 -15.21
C ARG A 83 -14.27 6.79 -15.51
N GLU A 84 -13.58 6.32 -14.46
CA GLU A 84 -12.20 5.82 -14.57
C GLU A 84 -12.12 4.30 -14.56
N ASN A 85 -12.98 3.64 -13.78
CA ASN A 85 -12.94 2.19 -13.59
C ASN A 85 -14.10 1.46 -14.30
N HIS A 86 -15.10 2.19 -14.83
CA HIS A 86 -16.36 1.64 -15.39
C HIS A 86 -17.14 0.77 -14.39
N LEU A 87 -17.06 1.13 -13.11
CA LEU A 87 -17.74 0.45 -12.02
C LEU A 87 -18.92 1.29 -11.51
N HIS A 88 -20.09 0.68 -11.41
CA HIS A 88 -21.31 1.35 -10.98
C HIS A 88 -21.59 1.06 -9.51
N TYR A 89 -21.41 2.09 -8.68
CA TYR A 89 -21.74 2.09 -7.26
C TYR A 89 -22.68 3.24 -6.93
N THR A 90 -23.54 3.04 -5.93
CA THR A 90 -24.37 4.09 -5.35
C THR A 90 -23.66 4.75 -4.16
N PRO A 91 -24.03 5.96 -3.74
CA PRO A 91 -23.47 6.55 -2.52
C PRO A 91 -23.69 5.73 -1.24
N ALA A 92 -24.71 4.84 -1.20
CA ALA A 92 -24.93 3.92 -0.08
C ALA A 92 -23.86 2.80 0.00
N GLU A 93 -23.21 2.52 -1.12
CA GLU A 93 -22.12 1.54 -1.25
C GLU A 93 -20.73 2.14 -1.00
N ILE A 94 -20.64 3.41 -0.53
CA ILE A 94 -19.39 4.12 -0.23
C ILE A 94 -19.30 4.47 1.24
N LEU A 95 -18.17 4.16 1.87
CA LEU A 95 -17.80 4.62 3.22
C LEU A 95 -16.46 5.33 3.17
N VAL A 96 -16.41 6.60 3.55
CA VAL A 96 -15.18 7.39 3.68
C VAL A 96 -14.58 7.16 5.06
N SER A 97 -13.26 6.96 5.12
CA SER A 97 -12.51 6.62 6.34
C SER A 97 -11.27 7.50 6.51
N ASN A 98 -10.64 7.46 7.69
CA ASN A 98 -9.39 8.18 8.00
C ASN A 98 -8.18 7.55 7.28
N GLY A 99 -8.17 7.66 5.95
CA GLY A 99 -7.22 7.04 5.03
C GLY A 99 -7.54 5.57 4.73
N ALA A 100 -7.01 5.06 3.63
CA ALA A 100 -7.19 3.68 3.19
C ALA A 100 -6.82 2.64 4.28
N LYS A 101 -5.86 2.97 5.16
CA LYS A 101 -5.50 2.09 6.29
C LYS A 101 -6.68 1.79 7.20
N GLN A 102 -7.52 2.79 7.52
CA GLN A 102 -8.74 2.54 8.30
C GLN A 102 -9.76 1.77 7.49
N SER A 103 -9.88 2.03 6.20
CA SER A 103 -10.77 1.27 5.30
C SER A 103 -10.44 -0.22 5.32
N VAL A 104 -9.16 -0.59 5.16
CA VAL A 104 -8.67 -1.99 5.28
C VAL A 104 -9.01 -2.58 6.64
N CYS A 105 -8.67 -1.87 7.72
CA CYS A 105 -8.91 -2.36 9.07
C CYS A 105 -10.41 -2.56 9.37
N ASN A 106 -11.25 -1.59 8.99
CA ASN A 106 -12.70 -1.69 9.14
C ASN A 106 -13.27 -2.90 8.41
N THR A 107 -12.82 -3.15 7.18
CA THR A 107 -13.27 -4.28 6.35
C THR A 107 -12.92 -5.61 6.99
N ILE A 108 -11.66 -5.79 7.40
CA ILE A 108 -11.22 -7.03 8.06
C ILE A 108 -12.00 -7.25 9.37
N MET A 109 -12.10 -6.23 10.22
CA MET A 109 -12.82 -6.33 11.49
C MET A 109 -14.33 -6.53 11.34
N ALA A 110 -14.93 -6.13 10.21
CA ALA A 110 -16.35 -6.30 9.95
C ALA A 110 -16.71 -7.67 9.38
N LEU A 111 -15.77 -8.33 8.71
CA LEU A 111 -16.03 -9.57 7.95
C LEU A 111 -15.34 -10.82 8.52
N VAL A 112 -14.25 -10.66 9.27
CA VAL A 112 -13.44 -11.78 9.77
C VAL A 112 -13.72 -12.02 11.24
N ASN A 113 -14.11 -13.24 11.59
CA ASN A 113 -14.28 -13.70 12.97
C ASN A 113 -13.00 -14.30 13.53
N ASP A 114 -12.98 -14.55 14.85
CA ASP A 114 -11.86 -15.22 15.52
C ASP A 114 -11.61 -16.61 14.89
N GLY A 115 -10.38 -16.84 14.47
CA GLY A 115 -9.92 -18.09 13.87
C GLY A 115 -10.29 -18.31 12.40
N GLU A 116 -10.99 -17.37 11.75
CA GLU A 116 -11.15 -17.38 10.30
C GLU A 116 -9.86 -16.95 9.59
N GLU A 117 -9.65 -17.50 8.41
CA GLU A 117 -8.42 -17.35 7.65
C GLU A 117 -8.54 -16.22 6.61
N VAL A 118 -7.45 -15.45 6.48
CA VAL A 118 -7.29 -14.42 5.45
C VAL A 118 -6.06 -14.73 4.62
N ILE A 119 -6.25 -15.03 3.33
CA ILE A 119 -5.16 -15.29 2.39
C ILE A 119 -4.49 -13.96 2.03
N ILE A 120 -3.17 -13.91 2.15
CA ILE A 120 -2.34 -12.75 1.86
C ILE A 120 -1.19 -13.19 0.96
N PRO A 121 -1.19 -12.83 -0.35
CA PRO A 121 -0.03 -13.05 -1.20
C PRO A 121 1.20 -12.30 -0.67
N ALA A 122 2.32 -12.98 -0.54
CA ALA A 122 3.60 -12.37 -0.20
C ALA A 122 4.43 -12.18 -1.49
N PRO A 123 5.11 -11.04 -1.66
CA PRO A 123 5.26 -9.93 -0.70
C PRO A 123 4.00 -9.08 -0.52
N TYR A 124 3.79 -8.60 0.70
CA TYR A 124 2.60 -7.85 1.10
C TYR A 124 2.94 -6.56 1.85
N TRP A 125 2.03 -5.62 1.93
CA TRP A 125 2.17 -4.48 2.83
C TRP A 125 2.18 -4.93 4.29
N VAL A 126 3.20 -4.50 5.03
CA VAL A 126 3.52 -4.94 6.42
C VAL A 126 2.34 -4.89 7.40
N SER A 127 1.30 -4.09 7.11
CA SER A 127 0.16 -3.95 8.02
C SER A 127 -0.94 -4.99 7.82
N TYR A 128 -1.00 -5.69 6.68
CA TYR A 128 -2.10 -6.65 6.44
C TYR A 128 -2.13 -7.78 7.46
N PRO A 129 -1.05 -8.54 7.71
CA PRO A 129 -1.08 -9.60 8.70
C PRO A 129 -1.39 -9.10 10.11
N GLN A 130 -0.94 -7.88 10.44
CA GLN A 130 -1.18 -7.29 11.75
C GLN A 130 -2.66 -6.92 11.95
N MET A 131 -3.33 -6.43 10.90
CA MET A 131 -4.76 -6.12 10.95
C MET A 131 -5.62 -7.39 11.05
N VAL A 132 -5.23 -8.46 10.35
CA VAL A 132 -5.89 -9.77 10.49
C VAL A 132 -5.77 -10.28 11.92
N LYS A 133 -4.57 -10.27 12.51
CA LYS A 133 -4.35 -10.65 13.90
C LYS A 133 -5.10 -9.75 14.90
N LEU A 134 -5.23 -8.46 14.60
CA LEU A 134 -5.99 -7.50 15.42
C LEU A 134 -7.47 -7.86 15.45
N ALA A 135 -8.02 -8.34 14.33
CA ALA A 135 -9.40 -8.80 14.22
C ALA A 135 -9.64 -10.18 14.84
N GLY A 136 -8.59 -10.92 15.21
CA GLY A 136 -8.67 -12.28 15.71
C GLY A 136 -8.55 -13.36 14.63
N GLY A 137 -8.42 -12.97 13.38
CA GLY A 137 -8.22 -13.88 12.24
C GLY A 137 -6.79 -14.41 12.13
N GLU A 138 -6.62 -15.42 11.28
CA GLU A 138 -5.34 -16.08 11.01
C GLU A 138 -4.85 -15.70 9.60
N PRO A 139 -3.71 -15.03 9.46
CA PRO A 139 -3.14 -14.73 8.13
C PRO A 139 -2.53 -16.00 7.51
N VAL A 140 -3.04 -16.39 6.34
CA VAL A 140 -2.50 -17.47 5.51
C VAL A 140 -1.63 -16.85 4.42
N ILE A 141 -0.33 -17.01 4.54
CA ILE A 141 0.62 -16.40 3.62
C ILE A 141 0.84 -17.34 2.43
N VAL A 142 0.66 -16.80 1.22
CA VAL A 142 0.94 -17.50 -0.05
C VAL A 142 2.13 -16.85 -0.71
N GLU A 143 3.24 -17.56 -0.80
CA GLU A 143 4.46 -17.06 -1.40
C GLU A 143 4.28 -16.87 -2.92
N ALA A 144 4.55 -15.67 -3.40
CA ALA A 144 4.58 -15.28 -4.80
C ALA A 144 5.93 -14.59 -5.07
N GLY A 145 6.94 -15.40 -5.34
CA GLY A 145 8.32 -14.96 -5.37
C GLY A 145 8.72 -14.15 -6.62
N PHE A 146 10.00 -13.79 -6.66
CA PHE A 146 10.62 -12.99 -7.72
C PHE A 146 10.39 -13.57 -9.13
N ASP A 147 10.51 -14.90 -9.28
CA ASP A 147 10.42 -15.58 -10.58
C ASP A 147 9.01 -15.55 -11.20
N GLN A 148 7.98 -15.29 -10.39
CA GLN A 148 6.59 -15.12 -10.85
C GLN A 148 6.11 -13.67 -10.78
N ASN A 149 7.03 -12.71 -10.83
CA ASN A 149 6.74 -11.27 -10.72
C ASN A 149 5.92 -10.90 -9.48
N PHE A 150 6.10 -11.64 -8.38
CA PHE A 150 5.40 -11.41 -7.11
C PHE A 150 3.87 -11.45 -7.19
N LYS A 151 3.32 -12.20 -8.14
CA LYS A 151 1.86 -12.34 -8.35
C LYS A 151 1.41 -13.75 -8.04
N MET A 152 0.44 -13.90 -7.13
CA MET A 152 -0.17 -15.19 -6.80
C MET A 152 -0.93 -15.73 -8.01
N THR A 153 -0.78 -17.03 -8.30
CA THR A 153 -1.50 -17.69 -9.37
C THR A 153 -2.87 -18.24 -8.91
N PRO A 154 -3.80 -18.53 -9.84
CA PRO A 154 -5.08 -19.16 -9.49
C PRO A 154 -4.91 -20.51 -8.81
N GLU A 155 -3.91 -21.30 -9.19
CA GLU A 155 -3.61 -22.61 -8.60
C GLU A 155 -3.12 -22.47 -7.15
N GLN A 156 -2.29 -21.48 -6.89
CA GLN A 156 -1.83 -21.16 -5.52
C GLN A 156 -3.00 -20.71 -4.65
N LEU A 157 -3.89 -19.88 -5.21
CA LEU A 157 -5.11 -19.45 -4.51
C LEU A 157 -6.01 -20.63 -4.18
N GLU A 158 -6.36 -21.47 -5.16
CA GLU A 158 -7.22 -22.65 -4.96
C GLU A 158 -6.63 -23.60 -3.90
N ALA A 159 -5.31 -23.80 -3.91
CA ALA A 159 -4.63 -24.65 -2.94
C ALA A 159 -4.61 -24.09 -1.51
N ALA A 160 -4.70 -22.77 -1.36
CA ALA A 160 -4.69 -22.10 -0.06
C ALA A 160 -6.08 -21.99 0.59
N ILE A 161 -7.15 -22.15 -0.18
CA ILE A 161 -8.53 -22.04 0.33
C ILE A 161 -8.88 -23.25 1.19
N THR A 162 -9.39 -22.97 2.37
CA THR A 162 -9.95 -23.96 3.31
C THR A 162 -11.38 -23.59 3.70
N PRO A 163 -12.12 -24.47 4.39
CA PRO A 163 -13.45 -24.11 4.93
C PRO A 163 -13.45 -22.94 5.94
N LYS A 164 -12.28 -22.50 6.41
CA LYS A 164 -12.11 -21.35 7.30
C LYS A 164 -11.78 -20.07 6.55
N THR A 165 -11.44 -20.15 5.26
CA THR A 165 -11.02 -18.99 4.47
C THR A 165 -12.20 -18.06 4.26
N ARG A 166 -12.07 -16.84 4.75
CA ARG A 166 -13.11 -15.81 4.67
C ARG A 166 -12.78 -14.71 3.68
N MET A 167 -11.50 -14.39 3.54
CA MET A 167 -11.07 -13.23 2.75
C MET A 167 -9.73 -13.46 2.06
N ILE A 168 -9.55 -12.79 0.93
CA ILE A 168 -8.26 -12.61 0.27
C ILE A 168 -7.95 -11.11 0.26
N ILE A 169 -6.69 -10.72 0.47
CA ILE A 169 -6.23 -9.34 0.29
C ILE A 169 -5.37 -9.28 -0.96
N LEU A 170 -5.79 -8.51 -1.95
CA LEU A 170 -5.03 -8.20 -3.16
C LEU A 170 -4.63 -6.73 -3.15
N CYS A 171 -3.38 -6.43 -3.50
CA CYS A 171 -2.87 -5.06 -3.68
C CYS A 171 -2.31 -4.92 -5.10
N SER A 172 -2.96 -4.10 -5.92
CA SER A 172 -2.53 -3.85 -7.30
C SER A 172 -2.85 -2.40 -7.70
N PRO A 173 -1.85 -1.62 -8.09
CA PRO A 173 -0.40 -1.88 -8.05
C PRO A 173 0.13 -2.14 -6.63
N SER A 174 1.13 -3.02 -6.49
CA SER A 174 1.55 -3.58 -5.22
C SER A 174 2.53 -2.69 -4.44
N ASN A 175 2.39 -2.67 -3.14
CA ASN A 175 3.42 -2.35 -2.17
C ASN A 175 3.81 -3.65 -1.44
N PRO A 176 5.04 -4.17 -1.59
CA PRO A 176 6.29 -3.46 -1.88
C PRO A 176 6.82 -3.56 -3.31
N THR A 177 6.22 -4.35 -4.20
CA THR A 177 6.89 -4.84 -5.42
C THR A 177 6.72 -3.97 -6.65
N GLY A 178 5.68 -3.14 -6.68
CA GLY A 178 5.26 -2.40 -7.88
C GLY A 178 4.65 -3.28 -8.97
N SER A 179 4.38 -4.55 -8.68
CA SER A 179 3.74 -5.46 -9.63
C SER A 179 2.28 -5.08 -9.85
N VAL A 180 1.77 -5.32 -11.06
CA VAL A 180 0.41 -5.03 -11.46
C VAL A 180 -0.22 -6.29 -12.02
N TYR A 181 -1.39 -6.68 -11.51
CA TYR A 181 -2.16 -7.76 -12.09
C TYR A 181 -2.82 -7.31 -13.39
N SER A 182 -2.65 -8.09 -14.44
CA SER A 182 -3.34 -7.89 -15.72
C SER A 182 -4.81 -8.28 -15.64
N HIS A 183 -5.59 -7.88 -16.66
CA HIS A 183 -7.00 -8.26 -16.82
C HIS A 183 -7.18 -9.79 -16.74
N ASP A 184 -6.37 -10.56 -17.46
CA ASP A 184 -6.53 -12.01 -17.55
C ASP A 184 -6.12 -12.71 -16.24
N GLU A 185 -5.09 -12.21 -15.54
CA GLU A 185 -4.71 -12.71 -14.23
C GLU A 185 -5.80 -12.45 -13.19
N LEU A 186 -6.38 -11.24 -13.15
CA LEU A 186 -7.49 -10.93 -12.24
C LEU A 186 -8.74 -11.74 -12.57
N LYS A 187 -9.03 -11.96 -13.88
CA LYS A 187 -10.15 -12.79 -14.30
C LYS A 187 -10.00 -14.23 -13.81
N ALA A 188 -8.81 -14.81 -13.95
CA ALA A 188 -8.55 -16.17 -13.50
C ALA A 188 -8.65 -16.29 -11.96
N LEU A 189 -8.21 -15.29 -11.20
CA LEU A 189 -8.43 -15.25 -9.75
C LEU A 189 -9.92 -15.11 -9.40
N ALA A 190 -10.65 -14.26 -10.12
CA ALA A 190 -12.09 -14.09 -9.93
C ALA A 190 -12.87 -15.39 -10.16
N GLU A 191 -12.50 -16.16 -11.18
CA GLU A 191 -13.10 -17.48 -11.46
C GLU A 191 -12.90 -18.48 -10.31
N VAL A 192 -11.75 -18.41 -9.61
CA VAL A 192 -11.53 -19.22 -8.41
C VAL A 192 -12.41 -18.73 -7.25
N ILE A 193 -12.39 -17.41 -6.98
CA ILE A 193 -13.14 -16.81 -5.86
C ILE A 193 -14.64 -17.12 -5.98
N LEU A 194 -15.20 -17.05 -7.19
CA LEU A 194 -16.63 -17.25 -7.43
C LEU A 194 -17.12 -18.68 -7.18
N LYS A 195 -16.23 -19.68 -7.11
CA LYS A 195 -16.57 -21.05 -6.72
C LYS A 195 -16.91 -21.18 -5.23
N HIS A 196 -16.50 -20.20 -4.40
CA HIS A 196 -16.62 -20.22 -2.95
C HIS A 196 -17.59 -19.14 -2.47
N GLU A 197 -18.79 -19.53 -2.02
CA GLU A 197 -19.89 -18.59 -1.71
C GLU A 197 -19.55 -17.55 -0.63
N ASP A 198 -18.77 -17.91 0.37
CA ASP A 198 -18.43 -17.06 1.51
C ASP A 198 -17.08 -16.35 1.43
N LEU A 199 -16.41 -16.45 0.27
CA LEU A 199 -15.10 -15.86 0.06
C LEU A 199 -15.23 -14.43 -0.48
N PHE A 200 -14.61 -13.47 0.22
CA PHE A 200 -14.54 -12.06 -0.16
C PHE A 200 -13.13 -11.67 -0.59
N VAL A 201 -13.03 -10.63 -1.40
CA VAL A 201 -11.74 -10.05 -1.77
C VAL A 201 -11.68 -8.58 -1.34
N LEU A 202 -10.69 -8.24 -0.52
CA LEU A 202 -10.30 -6.87 -0.25
C LEU A 202 -9.27 -6.47 -1.32
N ALA A 203 -9.68 -5.60 -2.25
CA ALA A 203 -8.83 -5.09 -3.32
C ALA A 203 -8.29 -3.71 -2.91
N ASP A 204 -7.03 -3.65 -2.49
CA ASP A 204 -6.35 -2.39 -2.18
C ASP A 204 -5.78 -1.79 -3.47
N GLU A 205 -6.50 -0.81 -4.00
CA GLU A 205 -6.23 -0.13 -5.27
C GLU A 205 -5.68 1.29 -5.05
N ILE A 206 -5.09 1.56 -3.88
CA ILE A 206 -4.61 2.91 -3.50
C ILE A 206 -3.58 3.50 -4.47
N TYR A 207 -2.91 2.66 -5.26
CA TYR A 207 -1.92 3.05 -6.26
C TYR A 207 -2.47 3.05 -7.71
N GLU A 208 -3.78 2.94 -7.94
CA GLU A 208 -4.38 2.80 -9.28
C GLU A 208 -3.90 3.84 -10.29
N HIS A 209 -3.69 5.09 -9.86
CA HIS A 209 -3.22 6.18 -10.72
C HIS A 209 -1.69 6.20 -10.94
N ILE A 210 -0.95 5.40 -10.18
CA ILE A 210 0.49 5.24 -10.36
C ILE A 210 0.71 3.88 -11.02
N ASN A 211 0.24 3.79 -12.26
CA ASN A 211 0.30 2.63 -13.13
C ASN A 211 1.01 3.03 -14.43
N TYR A 212 2.01 2.27 -14.83
CA TYR A 212 2.87 2.58 -15.97
C TYR A 212 2.57 1.73 -17.21
N ILE A 213 1.70 0.72 -17.08
CA ILE A 213 1.40 -0.23 -18.17
C ILE A 213 0.01 -0.03 -18.79
N GLY A 214 -0.63 1.10 -18.52
CA GLY A 214 -1.90 1.45 -19.13
C GLY A 214 -3.03 1.64 -18.12
N LYS A 215 -4.23 1.15 -18.44
CA LYS A 215 -5.41 1.30 -17.60
C LYS A 215 -5.32 0.40 -16.37
N HIS A 216 -5.76 0.91 -15.23
CA HIS A 216 -5.95 0.09 -14.02
C HIS A 216 -7.07 -0.92 -14.22
N GLU A 217 -6.82 -2.17 -13.82
CA GLU A 217 -7.79 -3.26 -13.82
C GLU A 217 -8.23 -3.54 -12.39
N SER A 218 -9.55 -3.60 -12.16
CA SER A 218 -10.13 -3.93 -10.85
C SER A 218 -10.77 -5.30 -10.89
N ILE A 219 -10.58 -6.11 -9.85
CA ILE A 219 -11.25 -7.41 -9.75
C ILE A 219 -12.77 -7.29 -9.66
N ALA A 220 -13.27 -6.13 -9.23
CA ALA A 220 -14.71 -5.85 -9.14
C ALA A 220 -15.42 -5.72 -10.51
N GLN A 221 -14.66 -5.63 -11.62
CA GLN A 221 -15.23 -5.48 -12.97
C GLN A 221 -15.80 -6.79 -13.54
N PHE A 222 -15.41 -7.94 -13.01
CA PHE A 222 -15.86 -9.22 -13.51
C PHE A 222 -17.28 -9.55 -12.98
N GLU A 223 -18.08 -10.21 -13.83
CA GLU A 223 -19.45 -10.60 -13.48
C GLU A 223 -19.48 -11.41 -12.18
N GLY A 224 -20.36 -11.06 -11.24
CA GLY A 224 -20.47 -11.68 -9.93
C GLY A 224 -19.47 -11.19 -8.88
N MET A 225 -18.41 -10.46 -9.27
CA MET A 225 -17.42 -10.00 -8.32
C MET A 225 -17.83 -8.75 -7.55
N LYS A 226 -18.74 -7.93 -8.06
CA LYS A 226 -19.22 -6.74 -7.33
C LYS A 226 -19.76 -7.09 -5.93
N GLU A 227 -20.42 -8.24 -5.79
CA GLU A 227 -20.98 -8.70 -4.52
C GLU A 227 -19.94 -9.34 -3.58
N ARG A 228 -18.72 -9.53 -4.05
CA ARG A 228 -17.61 -10.17 -3.34
C ARG A 228 -16.44 -9.25 -3.09
N ALA A 229 -16.29 -8.20 -3.90
CA ALA A 229 -15.15 -7.30 -3.86
C ALA A 229 -15.41 -6.09 -2.94
N ILE A 230 -14.44 -5.78 -2.11
CA ILE A 230 -14.37 -4.56 -1.34
C ILE A 230 -13.17 -3.77 -1.88
N ILE A 231 -13.44 -2.75 -2.69
CA ILE A 231 -12.41 -1.85 -3.20
C ILE A 231 -12.00 -0.91 -2.08
N VAL A 232 -10.70 -0.82 -1.81
CA VAL A 232 -10.11 0.17 -0.93
C VAL A 232 -9.30 1.15 -1.76
N ASN A 233 -9.56 2.45 -1.59
CA ASN A 233 -8.82 3.48 -2.31
C ASN A 233 -8.82 4.80 -1.51
N GLY A 234 -8.29 5.88 -2.09
CA GLY A 234 -8.25 7.19 -1.44
C GLY A 234 -7.37 8.20 -2.16
N VAL A 235 -7.20 9.37 -1.55
CA VAL A 235 -6.47 10.49 -2.15
C VAL A 235 -4.98 10.52 -1.79
N SER A 236 -4.52 9.61 -0.92
CA SER A 236 -3.19 9.68 -0.31
C SER A 236 -2.05 9.66 -1.32
N LYS A 237 -2.16 8.85 -2.38
CA LYS A 237 -1.05 8.60 -3.32
C LYS A 237 -1.18 9.42 -4.59
N ALA A 238 -2.32 9.35 -5.26
CA ALA A 238 -2.56 10.06 -6.51
C ALA A 238 -2.48 11.59 -6.40
N TYR A 239 -2.86 12.13 -5.24
CA TYR A 239 -2.92 13.59 -5.03
C TYR A 239 -1.90 14.11 -4.01
N ALA A 240 -0.92 13.30 -3.60
CA ALA A 240 0.06 13.67 -2.56
C ALA A 240 -0.62 14.19 -1.27
N MET A 241 -1.61 13.44 -0.79
CA MET A 241 -2.47 13.81 0.35
C MET A 241 -2.37 12.82 1.52
N THR A 242 -1.20 12.26 1.78
CA THR A 242 -1.02 11.24 2.83
C THR A 242 -1.40 11.76 4.22
N GLY A 243 -1.04 13.00 4.55
CA GLY A 243 -1.34 13.66 5.82
C GLY A 243 -2.79 14.10 5.99
N TRP A 244 -3.59 14.18 4.91
CA TRP A 244 -5.00 14.60 4.95
C TRP A 244 -5.92 13.51 5.46
N ARG A 245 -5.49 12.25 5.44
CA ARG A 245 -6.19 11.09 5.99
C ARG A 245 -7.58 10.87 5.41
N ILE A 246 -7.72 10.79 4.08
CA ILE A 246 -8.96 10.40 3.39
C ILE A 246 -8.74 9.16 2.53
N GLY A 247 -9.51 8.12 2.82
CA GLY A 247 -9.67 6.92 2.03
C GLY A 247 -11.13 6.49 2.03
N TYR A 248 -11.45 5.46 1.28
CA TYR A 248 -12.82 4.94 1.22
C TYR A 248 -12.83 3.44 0.90
N ILE A 249 -13.97 2.81 1.18
CA ILE A 249 -14.35 1.55 0.55
C ILE A 249 -15.49 1.78 -0.43
N ALA A 250 -15.50 1.00 -1.53
CA ALA A 250 -16.66 0.76 -2.37
C ALA A 250 -16.98 -0.74 -2.30
N ALA A 251 -18.17 -1.09 -1.81
CA ALA A 251 -18.55 -2.45 -1.49
C ALA A 251 -20.07 -2.62 -1.45
N PRO A 252 -20.61 -3.84 -1.41
CA PRO A 252 -22.03 -4.08 -1.16
C PRO A 252 -22.53 -3.32 0.07
N GLU A 253 -23.74 -2.75 -0.03
CA GLU A 253 -24.30 -1.85 0.99
C GLU A 253 -24.31 -2.46 2.41
N TRP A 254 -24.53 -3.77 2.54
CA TRP A 254 -24.55 -4.44 3.84
C TRP A 254 -23.15 -4.45 4.50
N ILE A 255 -22.07 -4.57 3.71
CA ILE A 255 -20.69 -4.45 4.19
C ILE A 255 -20.41 -3.02 4.63
N VAL A 256 -20.80 -2.05 3.80
CA VAL A 256 -20.66 -0.62 4.12
C VAL A 256 -21.40 -0.28 5.43
N LYS A 257 -22.61 -0.81 5.66
CA LYS A 257 -23.35 -0.65 6.94
C LYS A 257 -22.61 -1.25 8.12
N GLY A 258 -22.00 -2.43 7.96
CA GLY A 258 -21.16 -3.07 8.97
C GLY A 258 -19.94 -2.22 9.34
N CYS A 259 -19.17 -1.81 8.34
CA CYS A 259 -17.99 -0.92 8.50
C CYS A 259 -18.39 0.45 9.10
N ASN A 260 -19.52 1.01 8.68
CA ASN A 260 -20.04 2.28 9.22
C ASN A 260 -20.40 2.17 10.71
N LYS A 261 -21.01 1.05 11.11
CA LYS A 261 -21.31 0.77 12.54
C LYS A 261 -20.02 0.73 13.36
N LEU A 262 -19.00 0.01 12.88
CA LEU A 262 -17.69 -0.07 13.54
C LEU A 262 -17.02 1.32 13.61
N GLN A 263 -16.93 2.03 12.48
CA GLN A 263 -16.31 3.36 12.41
C GLN A 263 -16.99 4.37 13.34
N GLY A 264 -18.33 4.30 13.46
CA GLY A 264 -19.10 5.14 14.37
C GLY A 264 -18.73 4.96 15.85
N GLN A 265 -18.28 3.76 16.25
CA GLN A 265 -17.82 3.48 17.63
C GLN A 265 -16.33 3.81 17.85
N TYR A 266 -15.54 3.94 16.77
CA TYR A 266 -14.08 4.08 16.83
C TYR A 266 -13.62 5.53 16.68
N THR A 267 -13.98 6.15 15.56
CA THR A 267 -13.45 7.46 15.14
C THR A 267 -14.49 8.47 14.73
N SER A 268 -15.76 8.05 14.54
CA SER A 268 -16.78 8.85 13.82
C SER A 268 -16.35 9.17 12.37
N GLY A 269 -16.91 10.25 11.78
CA GLY A 269 -16.57 10.67 10.43
C GLY A 269 -15.16 11.26 10.32
N PRO A 270 -14.53 11.19 9.14
CA PRO A 270 -13.24 11.85 8.89
C PRO A 270 -13.30 13.36 8.99
N CYS A 271 -12.14 14.01 9.06
CA CYS A 271 -12.00 15.47 9.11
C CYS A 271 -12.81 16.16 7.98
N SER A 272 -13.69 17.06 8.35
CA SER A 272 -14.60 17.74 7.44
C SER A 272 -13.88 18.55 6.35
N VAL A 273 -12.84 19.28 6.71
CA VAL A 273 -12.00 20.06 5.78
C VAL A 273 -11.30 19.13 4.79
N SER A 274 -10.72 18.03 5.28
CA SER A 274 -10.07 17.02 4.43
C SER A 274 -11.05 16.37 3.44
N GLN A 275 -12.30 16.15 3.86
CA GLN A 275 -13.33 15.60 2.97
C GLN A 275 -13.66 16.58 1.83
N LYS A 276 -13.76 17.90 2.11
CA LYS A 276 -14.02 18.91 1.07
C LYS A 276 -12.85 19.04 0.10
N ALA A 277 -11.62 18.95 0.59
CA ALA A 277 -10.42 18.89 -0.26
C ALA A 277 -10.42 17.64 -1.16
N ALA A 278 -10.76 16.47 -0.62
CA ALA A 278 -10.84 15.23 -1.39
C ALA A 278 -11.99 15.25 -2.42
N GLU A 279 -13.14 15.81 -2.09
CA GLU A 279 -14.25 16.02 -3.02
C GLU A 279 -13.80 16.84 -4.23
N TYR A 280 -13.06 17.93 -3.98
CA TYR A 280 -12.52 18.77 -5.04
C TYR A 280 -11.44 18.02 -5.85
N ALA A 281 -10.57 17.24 -5.20
CA ALA A 281 -9.57 16.44 -5.90
C ALA A 281 -10.19 15.47 -6.93
N TYR A 282 -11.31 14.83 -6.61
CA TYR A 282 -12.01 13.92 -7.54
C TYR A 282 -12.82 14.64 -8.64
N THR A 283 -13.18 15.90 -8.46
CA THR A 283 -14.04 16.65 -9.39
C THR A 283 -13.30 17.65 -10.26
N ALA A 284 -12.10 18.06 -9.87
CA ALA A 284 -11.24 18.98 -10.61
C ALA A 284 -10.49 18.29 -11.77
N SER A 285 -9.66 19.06 -12.51
CA SER A 285 -8.74 18.51 -13.50
C SER A 285 -7.81 17.48 -12.89
N GLN A 286 -7.55 16.40 -13.63
CA GLN A 286 -6.66 15.32 -13.24
C GLN A 286 -5.23 15.48 -13.81
N GLU A 287 -4.92 16.60 -14.44
CA GLU A 287 -3.58 16.86 -15.02
C GLU A 287 -2.46 16.70 -14.01
N CYS A 288 -2.66 17.20 -12.78
CA CYS A 288 -1.66 17.05 -11.71
C CYS A 288 -1.36 15.59 -11.34
N VAL A 289 -2.33 14.70 -11.49
CA VAL A 289 -2.16 13.25 -11.25
C VAL A 289 -1.28 12.65 -12.35
N GLU A 290 -1.54 13.03 -13.62
CA GLU A 290 -0.77 12.54 -14.74
C GLU A 290 0.68 13.09 -14.72
N GLU A 291 0.89 14.36 -14.36
CA GLU A 291 2.23 14.93 -14.18
C GLU A 291 3.05 14.16 -13.12
N MET A 292 2.44 13.85 -11.97
CA MET A 292 3.09 13.05 -10.92
C MET A 292 3.36 11.61 -11.39
N ARG A 293 2.41 10.97 -12.11
CA ARG A 293 2.58 9.64 -12.67
C ARG A 293 3.79 9.59 -13.62
N GLN A 294 3.90 10.56 -14.54
CA GLN A 294 5.03 10.65 -15.48
C GLN A 294 6.36 10.86 -14.74
N ALA A 295 6.38 11.66 -13.70
CA ALA A 295 7.57 11.84 -12.89
C ALA A 295 7.99 10.55 -12.18
N PHE A 296 7.04 9.79 -11.63
CA PHE A 296 7.32 8.49 -11.01
C PHE A 296 7.78 7.45 -12.05
N GLU A 297 7.21 7.43 -13.24
CA GLU A 297 7.65 6.54 -14.32
C GLU A 297 9.11 6.82 -14.72
N ARG A 298 9.48 8.09 -14.93
CA ARG A 298 10.86 8.48 -15.20
C ARG A 298 11.81 8.06 -14.08
N ARG A 299 11.42 8.26 -12.84
CA ARG A 299 12.21 7.84 -11.65
C ARG A 299 12.32 6.33 -11.53
N ARG A 300 11.27 5.58 -11.88
CA ARG A 300 11.29 4.12 -12.01
C ARG A 300 12.37 3.68 -12.98
N ASP A 301 12.41 4.27 -14.18
CA ASP A 301 13.39 3.94 -15.21
C ASP A 301 14.81 4.28 -14.75
N LEU A 302 14.98 5.40 -14.08
CA LEU A 302 16.26 5.82 -13.51
C LEU A 302 16.77 4.85 -12.45
N ILE A 303 15.96 4.53 -11.43
CA ILE A 303 16.39 3.65 -10.34
C ILE A 303 16.63 2.23 -10.82
N VAL A 304 15.79 1.69 -11.72
CA VAL A 304 15.98 0.37 -12.32
C VAL A 304 17.30 0.28 -13.09
N LYS A 305 17.61 1.28 -13.90
CA LYS A 305 18.89 1.36 -14.62
C LYS A 305 20.08 1.33 -13.65
N LEU A 306 20.05 2.17 -12.63
CA LEU A 306 21.15 2.28 -11.67
C LEU A 306 21.28 1.02 -10.78
N ALA A 307 20.16 0.40 -10.40
CA ALA A 307 20.17 -0.82 -9.60
C ALA A 307 20.74 -2.02 -10.37
N LYS A 308 20.46 -2.14 -11.67
CA LYS A 308 21.03 -3.17 -12.54
C LYS A 308 22.55 -3.08 -12.66
N ASP A 309 23.13 -1.91 -12.42
CA ASP A 309 24.58 -1.68 -12.43
C ASP A 309 25.28 -2.07 -11.10
N ILE A 310 24.53 -2.57 -10.12
CA ILE A 310 25.07 -3.03 -8.84
C ILE A 310 25.23 -4.56 -8.89
N PRO A 311 26.47 -5.08 -8.91
CA PRO A 311 26.72 -6.52 -8.92
C PRO A 311 26.10 -7.17 -7.67
N GLY A 312 25.34 -8.25 -7.87
CA GLY A 312 24.70 -8.99 -6.79
C GLY A 312 23.25 -8.60 -6.50
N LEU A 313 22.71 -7.54 -7.12
CA LEU A 313 21.28 -7.28 -7.11
C LEU A 313 20.61 -7.92 -8.34
N GLU A 314 19.50 -8.63 -8.11
CA GLU A 314 18.58 -9.00 -9.18
C GLU A 314 17.38 -8.03 -9.14
N VAL A 315 17.08 -7.39 -10.28
CA VAL A 315 16.19 -6.23 -10.31
C VAL A 315 14.95 -6.52 -11.14
N ASN A 316 13.78 -6.50 -10.51
CA ASN A 316 12.50 -6.46 -11.19
C ASN A 316 12.24 -5.07 -11.80
N VAL A 317 11.31 -5.00 -12.75
CA VAL A 317 10.84 -3.71 -13.30
C VAL A 317 9.44 -3.46 -12.76
N PRO A 318 9.27 -2.50 -11.84
CA PRO A 318 7.95 -2.16 -11.33
C PRO A 318 7.02 -1.64 -12.44
N GLU A 319 5.80 -2.12 -12.47
CA GLU A 319 4.76 -1.72 -13.43
C GLU A 319 3.82 -0.65 -12.85
N GLY A 320 3.92 -0.41 -11.53
CA GLY A 320 3.15 0.63 -10.84
C GLY A 320 3.71 0.95 -9.45
N ALA A 321 2.99 1.77 -8.69
CA ALA A 321 3.40 2.34 -7.41
C ALA A 321 4.71 3.13 -7.55
N PHE A 322 5.48 3.27 -6.47
CA PHE A 322 6.79 3.96 -6.49
C PHE A 322 7.82 3.21 -5.64
N TYR A 323 7.84 1.88 -5.77
CA TYR A 323 8.76 1.00 -5.05
C TYR A 323 9.55 0.12 -5.99
N LEU A 324 10.83 -0.07 -5.67
CA LEU A 324 11.68 -1.10 -6.22
C LEU A 324 11.90 -2.16 -5.14
N PHE A 325 11.80 -3.45 -5.53
CA PHE A 325 11.91 -4.58 -4.60
C PHE A 325 12.91 -5.62 -5.14
N PRO A 326 14.21 -5.27 -5.21
CA PRO A 326 15.23 -6.14 -5.78
C PRO A 326 15.62 -7.23 -4.80
N LYS A 327 16.06 -8.37 -5.36
CA LYS A 327 16.63 -9.48 -4.61
C LYS A 327 18.06 -9.14 -4.17
N CYS A 328 18.37 -9.38 -2.90
CA CYS A 328 19.67 -9.10 -2.27
C CYS A 328 20.30 -10.33 -1.59
N SER A 329 19.70 -11.50 -1.73
CA SER A 329 20.17 -12.73 -1.07
C SER A 329 21.57 -13.15 -1.48
N SER A 330 22.10 -12.68 -2.63
CA SER A 330 23.49 -12.90 -3.04
C SER A 330 24.54 -12.28 -2.10
N PHE A 331 24.12 -11.36 -1.23
CA PHE A 331 24.99 -10.75 -0.22
C PHE A 331 24.99 -11.52 1.12
N TYR A 332 24.13 -12.53 1.28
CA TYR A 332 24.06 -13.29 2.53
C TYR A 332 25.33 -14.13 2.71
N GLY A 333 25.82 -14.15 3.95
CA GLY A 333 27.11 -14.75 4.32
C GLY A 333 28.32 -13.86 4.03
N LYS A 334 28.18 -12.76 3.28
CA LYS A 334 29.28 -11.84 2.99
C LYS A 334 29.53 -10.86 4.13
N THR A 335 30.77 -10.38 4.22
CA THR A 335 31.23 -9.45 5.26
C THR A 335 32.16 -8.37 4.68
N ASP A 336 32.16 -7.18 5.29
CA ASP A 336 33.18 -6.15 5.05
C ASP A 336 34.34 -6.20 6.05
N GLY A 337 34.33 -7.20 6.94
CA GLY A 337 35.30 -7.38 8.03
C GLY A 337 34.79 -6.89 9.38
N GLU A 338 33.76 -6.08 9.42
CA GLU A 338 33.09 -5.59 10.65
C GLU A 338 31.67 -6.15 10.80
N VAL A 339 30.90 -6.18 9.71
CA VAL A 339 29.51 -6.61 9.66
C VAL A 339 29.34 -7.78 8.70
N THR A 340 28.63 -8.83 9.11
CA THR A 340 28.22 -9.95 8.25
C THR A 340 26.72 -9.83 7.96
N ILE A 341 26.34 -9.97 6.70
CA ILE A 341 24.96 -9.90 6.23
C ILE A 341 24.32 -11.29 6.30
N ASN A 342 23.36 -11.52 7.18
CA ASN A 342 22.70 -12.81 7.33
C ASN A 342 21.30 -12.87 6.69
N ASN A 343 20.65 -11.74 6.52
CA ASN A 343 19.28 -11.60 6.03
C ASN A 343 19.04 -10.21 5.45
N SER A 344 17.82 -9.96 4.94
CA SER A 344 17.45 -8.67 4.34
C SER A 344 17.38 -7.51 5.34
N THR A 345 17.10 -7.79 6.60
CA THR A 345 17.11 -6.79 7.66
C THR A 345 18.53 -6.33 7.96
N ASP A 346 19.50 -7.26 8.09
CA ASP A 346 20.93 -6.93 8.22
C ASP A 346 21.42 -6.10 7.03
N PHE A 347 21.00 -6.49 5.81
CA PHE A 347 21.35 -5.76 4.59
C PHE A 347 20.82 -4.31 4.63
N ALA A 348 19.54 -4.12 4.97
CA ALA A 348 18.96 -2.79 5.08
C ALA A 348 19.65 -1.94 6.17
N MET A 349 20.01 -2.55 7.30
CA MET A 349 20.77 -1.90 8.37
C MET A 349 22.18 -1.52 7.93
N TYR A 350 22.86 -2.40 7.20
CA TYR A 350 24.18 -2.14 6.62
C TYR A 350 24.13 -0.95 5.65
N LEU A 351 23.12 -0.90 4.77
CA LEU A 351 22.93 0.24 3.87
C LEU A 351 22.69 1.56 4.64
N LEU A 352 21.96 1.51 5.74
CA LEU A 352 21.74 2.69 6.57
C LEU A 352 23.02 3.14 7.29
N GLU A 353 23.73 2.23 7.95
CA GLU A 353 24.85 2.57 8.84
C GLU A 353 26.13 2.89 8.06
N LYS A 354 26.41 2.18 6.97
CA LYS A 354 27.63 2.34 6.16
C LYS A 354 27.40 3.20 4.91
N GLY A 355 26.18 3.17 4.33
CA GLY A 355 25.85 3.90 3.11
C GLY A 355 25.02 5.16 3.35
N HIS A 356 24.47 5.33 4.54
CA HIS A 356 23.54 6.41 4.88
C HIS A 356 22.33 6.46 3.94
N VAL A 357 21.83 5.27 3.55
CA VAL A 357 20.62 5.11 2.75
C VAL A 357 19.64 4.24 3.53
N ALA A 358 18.49 4.80 3.92
CA ALA A 358 17.45 4.08 4.63
C ALA A 358 16.57 3.31 3.64
N THR A 359 16.50 1.99 3.79
CA THR A 359 15.68 1.05 3.03
C THR A 359 14.91 0.15 3.99
N VAL A 360 14.12 -0.80 3.52
CA VAL A 360 13.41 -1.74 4.41
C VAL A 360 13.66 -3.17 3.96
N GLY A 361 14.11 -4.03 4.89
CA GLY A 361 14.31 -5.45 4.61
C GLY A 361 13.02 -6.17 4.20
N GLY A 362 13.15 -7.12 3.31
CA GLY A 362 12.02 -7.86 2.74
C GLY A 362 11.35 -8.82 3.72
N ASP A 363 12.05 -9.23 4.78
CA ASP A 363 11.45 -10.01 5.89
C ASP A 363 10.14 -9.37 6.39
N ALA A 364 10.09 -8.03 6.47
CA ALA A 364 8.92 -7.30 6.91
C ALA A 364 7.72 -7.41 5.95
N PHE A 365 7.98 -7.74 4.69
CA PHE A 365 6.98 -7.89 3.64
C PHE A 365 6.69 -9.36 3.30
N GLY A 366 7.30 -10.30 4.03
CA GLY A 366 7.13 -11.73 3.81
C GLY A 366 7.99 -12.34 2.70
N ASP A 367 9.00 -11.62 2.22
CA ASP A 367 10.01 -12.13 1.28
C ASP A 367 11.42 -11.80 1.78
N PRO A 368 12.09 -12.75 2.45
CA PRO A 368 13.40 -12.51 3.06
C PRO A 368 14.53 -12.36 2.05
N GLU A 369 14.34 -12.68 0.77
CA GLU A 369 15.39 -12.57 -0.24
C GLU A 369 15.54 -11.16 -0.82
N CYS A 370 14.54 -10.30 -0.63
CA CYS A 370 14.45 -8.98 -1.24
C CYS A 370 14.57 -7.85 -0.20
N PHE A 371 14.61 -6.59 -0.67
CA PHE A 371 14.45 -5.40 0.16
C PHE A 371 13.74 -4.30 -0.61
N ARG A 372 13.05 -3.40 0.09
CA ARG A 372 12.27 -2.33 -0.55
C ARG A 372 13.00 -0.99 -0.52
N MET A 373 13.02 -0.32 -1.67
CA MET A 373 13.36 1.08 -1.84
C MET A 373 12.16 1.86 -2.41
N SER A 374 11.84 3.01 -1.84
CA SER A 374 10.89 3.97 -2.43
C SER A 374 11.66 4.93 -3.33
N TYR A 375 11.21 5.11 -4.58
CA TYR A 375 11.76 6.15 -5.48
C TYR A 375 10.88 7.41 -5.54
N ALA A 376 10.00 7.59 -4.55
CA ALA A 376 9.28 8.84 -4.34
C ALA A 376 10.21 9.87 -3.65
N THR A 377 11.24 10.28 -4.36
CA THR A 377 12.24 11.31 -3.97
C THR A 377 12.83 11.94 -5.23
N SER A 378 13.68 12.97 -5.09
CA SER A 378 14.26 13.63 -6.25
C SER A 378 15.20 12.73 -7.06
N ASP A 379 15.39 13.07 -8.34
CA ASP A 379 16.30 12.34 -9.24
C ASP A 379 17.73 12.35 -8.69
N GLU A 380 18.18 13.47 -8.09
CA GLU A 380 19.49 13.61 -7.45
C GLU A 380 19.66 12.67 -6.27
N ASN A 381 18.64 12.56 -5.41
CA ASN A 381 18.63 11.63 -4.29
C ASN A 381 18.68 10.17 -4.76
N ILE A 382 17.97 9.82 -5.84
CA ILE A 382 18.03 8.48 -6.43
C ILE A 382 19.45 8.17 -6.90
N VAL A 383 20.07 9.07 -7.67
CA VAL A 383 21.42 8.88 -8.19
C VAL A 383 22.44 8.72 -7.06
N GLU A 384 22.39 9.60 -6.06
CA GLU A 384 23.34 9.55 -4.93
C GLU A 384 23.11 8.32 -4.06
N ALA A 385 21.85 7.95 -3.77
CA ALA A 385 21.55 6.74 -3.00
C ALA A 385 22.08 5.49 -3.69
N MET A 386 21.85 5.33 -4.98
CA MET A 386 22.31 4.17 -5.74
C MET A 386 23.83 4.11 -5.84
N LYS A 387 24.50 5.26 -5.95
CA LYS A 387 25.96 5.35 -5.86
C LYS A 387 26.47 4.86 -4.50
N ARG A 388 25.90 5.35 -3.39
CA ARG A 388 26.28 4.92 -2.03
C ARG A 388 26.06 3.43 -1.82
N ILE A 389 24.91 2.89 -2.28
CA ILE A 389 24.64 1.45 -2.21
C ILE A 389 25.70 0.66 -2.96
N LYS A 390 26.04 1.06 -4.19
CA LYS A 390 27.08 0.41 -5.00
C LYS A 390 28.45 0.44 -4.31
N GLU A 391 28.82 1.56 -3.73
CA GLU A 391 30.11 1.73 -3.01
C GLU A 391 30.19 0.83 -1.77
N VAL A 392 29.15 0.74 -0.94
CA VAL A 392 29.21 -0.08 0.28
C VAL A 392 29.07 -1.56 -0.02
N THR A 393 28.23 -1.96 -0.98
CA THR A 393 28.09 -3.36 -1.35
C THR A 393 29.33 -3.93 -2.03
N SER A 394 30.14 -3.10 -2.70
CA SER A 394 31.43 -3.53 -3.28
C SER A 394 32.46 -3.97 -2.25
N LYS A 395 32.29 -3.62 -0.98
CA LYS A 395 33.18 -4.02 0.13
C LYS A 395 32.83 -5.40 0.70
N LEU A 396 31.62 -5.92 0.41
CA LEU A 396 31.16 -7.22 0.89
C LEU A 396 31.84 -8.36 0.08
N ARG A 397 32.51 -9.25 0.79
CA ARG A 397 33.29 -10.38 0.21
C ARG A 397 32.83 -11.71 0.77
#